data_089c6eda96e6654855fb47fcaaaaa1be
#
_entry.id   089c6eda96e6654855fb47fcaaaaa1be
#
_cell.length_a   1.000
_cell.length_b   1.000
_cell.length_c   1.000
_cell.angle_alpha   90.00
_cell.angle_beta   90.00
_cell.angle_gamma   90.00
#
_symmetry.space_group_name_H-M   'P 1'
#
loop_
_entity.id
_entity.type
_entity.pdbx_description
1 polymer ?
#
loop_
_entity_poly.entity_id
_entity_poly.type
_entity_poly.pdbx_seq_one_letter_code
_entity_poly.pdbx_strand_id
1 'polypeptide(L)'
;MTERAHLSVLDFCTIYEGETPAQSIARSVELAQEAEKLGYSRMWYTEHHNMKSIMSSSPAVLIAHIGAKTERIRLGSGGVMLPNHSPYVIAEQFGTLEEMYPKRIDLGVGRAPGTDMNTLGRALRRDAHSAERFPEDVKELNSYLEGKSYIPGVSAVPGANTNVPIYILGSSMFGASLAAKLGLPYAFASHFAPQHLEQATSYYREQFQPSERFSKPYVIAGVNVTAADTTQEAQEEYERVCFNRVKAFAGRGKHLTDEQVEQIIGSYQGQQILDMLKYSAVGTADEVAAYLDTFQEHAKADELMVSLQSSSHEGVIKNMQLLAQGWQLDPARVAGTPS
;
A
#
# COMPACT_ATOMS: atom_id res chain seq x y z
N MET A 1 -15.66 -19.23 -14.21
CA MET A 1 -15.30 -18.31 -13.10
C MET A 1 -13.89 -17.84 -13.38
N THR A 2 -13.67 -16.56 -13.45
CA THR A 2 -12.31 -15.97 -13.48
C THR A 2 -11.55 -16.43 -12.23
N GLU A 3 -10.28 -16.72 -12.36
CA GLU A 3 -9.43 -17.02 -11.19
C GLU A 3 -9.42 -15.82 -10.25
N ARG A 4 -9.63 -16.05 -8.95
CA ARG A 4 -9.59 -14.96 -7.96
C ARG A 4 -8.19 -14.38 -7.87
N ALA A 5 -8.14 -13.05 -7.78
CA ALA A 5 -6.91 -12.28 -7.60
C ALA A 5 -6.17 -12.68 -6.32
N HIS A 6 -4.87 -12.48 -6.29
CA HIS A 6 -4.11 -12.56 -5.04
C HIS A 6 -4.61 -11.51 -4.04
N LEU A 7 -4.61 -11.86 -2.74
CA LEU A 7 -4.86 -10.89 -1.67
C LEU A 7 -3.56 -10.53 -0.96
N SER A 8 -3.38 -9.24 -0.75
CA SER A 8 -2.25 -8.65 -0.05
C SER A 8 -2.71 -7.55 0.90
N VAL A 9 -1.93 -7.22 1.90
CA VAL A 9 -2.32 -6.26 2.95
C VAL A 9 -1.45 -5.02 2.90
N LEU A 10 -2.08 -3.84 3.01
CA LEU A 10 -1.42 -2.56 3.21
C LEU A 10 -1.53 -2.16 4.68
N ASP A 11 -0.38 -2.08 5.35
CA ASP A 11 -0.31 -1.68 6.75
C ASP A 11 0.23 -0.25 6.91
N PHE A 12 -0.52 0.57 7.61
CA PHE A 12 -0.15 1.95 7.98
C PHE A 12 0.59 2.00 9.31
N CYS A 13 0.69 0.92 10.05
CA CYS A 13 1.11 0.91 11.45
C CYS A 13 0.34 1.97 12.24
N THR A 14 -0.99 1.91 12.17
CA THR A 14 -1.88 2.89 12.83
C THR A 14 -1.66 2.91 14.33
N ILE A 15 -1.57 4.09 14.92
CA ILE A 15 -1.49 4.28 16.38
C ILE A 15 -2.91 4.58 16.85
N TYR A 16 -3.50 3.67 17.63
CA TYR A 16 -4.82 3.88 18.23
C TYR A 16 -4.73 4.81 19.44
N GLU A 17 -5.88 5.33 19.89
CA GLU A 17 -5.94 6.23 21.03
C GLU A 17 -5.37 5.56 22.30
N GLY A 18 -4.47 6.24 22.99
CA GLY A 18 -3.80 5.71 24.18
C GLY A 18 -2.61 4.80 23.93
N GLU A 19 -2.30 4.48 22.68
CA GLU A 19 -1.15 3.62 22.34
C GLU A 19 0.15 4.40 22.11
N THR A 20 1.24 3.69 22.31
CA THR A 20 2.58 4.15 21.95
C THR A 20 2.97 3.66 20.55
N PRO A 21 3.92 4.32 19.86
CA PRO A 21 4.48 3.83 18.61
C PRO A 21 5.05 2.40 18.71
N ALA A 22 5.64 2.05 19.84
CA ALA A 22 6.19 0.70 20.07
C ALA A 22 5.10 -0.38 20.06
N GLN A 23 3.93 -0.11 20.62
CA GLN A 23 2.78 -1.02 20.58
C GLN A 23 2.25 -1.18 19.16
N SER A 24 2.18 -0.09 18.39
CA SER A 24 1.79 -0.16 16.97
C SER A 24 2.74 -1.03 16.15
N ILE A 25 4.07 -0.94 16.37
CA ILE A 25 5.04 -1.81 15.71
C ILE A 25 4.85 -3.28 16.11
N ALA A 26 4.64 -3.57 17.40
CA ALA A 26 4.41 -4.94 17.88
C ALA A 26 3.17 -5.55 17.21
N ARG A 27 2.06 -4.81 17.13
CA ARG A 27 0.84 -5.24 16.44
C ARG A 27 1.05 -5.47 14.93
N SER A 28 1.88 -4.65 14.29
CA SER A 28 2.23 -4.84 12.89
C SER A 28 3.00 -6.16 12.65
N VAL A 29 3.83 -6.59 13.62
CA VAL A 29 4.45 -7.92 13.60
C VAL A 29 3.39 -9.03 13.71
N GLU A 30 2.46 -8.92 14.66
CA GLU A 30 1.37 -9.89 14.83
C GLU A 30 0.50 -9.98 13.58
N LEU A 31 0.18 -8.84 12.98
CA LEU A 31 -0.60 -8.77 11.74
C LEU A 31 0.13 -9.48 10.58
N ALA A 32 1.45 -9.30 10.46
CA ALA A 32 2.24 -9.94 9.41
C ALA A 32 2.33 -11.47 9.60
N GLN A 33 2.47 -11.92 10.85
CA GLN A 33 2.47 -13.35 11.17
C GLN A 33 1.11 -14.00 10.93
N GLU A 34 0.02 -13.32 11.26
CA GLU A 34 -1.33 -13.82 10.97
C GLU A 34 -1.61 -13.83 9.45
N ALA A 35 -1.20 -12.78 8.72
CA ALA A 35 -1.31 -12.73 7.27
C ALA A 35 -0.55 -13.89 6.59
N GLU A 36 0.66 -14.19 7.06
CA GLU A 36 1.46 -15.32 6.57
C GLU A 36 0.77 -16.65 6.83
N LYS A 37 0.23 -16.83 8.03
CA LYS A 37 -0.47 -18.05 8.44
C LYS A 37 -1.75 -18.28 7.65
N LEU A 38 -2.47 -17.22 7.29
CA LEU A 38 -3.71 -17.26 6.53
C LEU A 38 -3.51 -17.37 5.01
N GLY A 39 -2.29 -17.18 4.50
CA GLY A 39 -2.00 -17.33 3.07
C GLY A 39 -2.12 -16.03 2.25
N TYR A 40 -2.04 -14.86 2.88
CA TYR A 40 -1.91 -13.61 2.14
C TYR A 40 -0.58 -13.56 1.40
N SER A 41 -0.60 -12.95 0.22
CA SER A 41 0.55 -12.97 -0.70
C SER A 41 1.70 -12.09 -0.22
N ARG A 42 1.38 -10.90 0.27
CA ARG A 42 2.36 -9.91 0.74
C ARG A 42 1.79 -8.94 1.76
N MET A 43 2.69 -8.28 2.48
CA MET A 43 2.39 -7.09 3.26
C MET A 43 3.26 -5.93 2.81
N TRP A 44 2.61 -4.79 2.56
CA TRP A 44 3.27 -3.55 2.23
C TRP A 44 3.11 -2.51 3.34
N TYR A 45 4.16 -1.73 3.57
CA TYR A 45 4.23 -0.67 4.58
C TYR A 45 4.32 0.68 3.90
N THR A 46 3.52 1.65 4.38
CA THR A 46 3.44 2.99 3.81
C THR A 46 4.61 3.87 4.23
N GLU A 47 4.78 5.02 3.60
CA GLU A 47 5.65 6.09 4.07
C GLU A 47 4.82 7.37 4.27
N HIS A 48 4.65 7.75 5.53
CA HIS A 48 3.98 8.99 5.90
C HIS A 48 4.81 9.73 6.95
N HIS A 49 4.93 11.05 6.80
CA HIS A 49 5.70 11.89 7.70
C HIS A 49 4.79 12.89 8.40
N ASN A 50 5.16 13.27 9.64
CA ASN A 50 4.44 14.24 10.47
C ASN A 50 2.95 13.88 10.73
N MET A 51 2.64 12.58 10.79
CA MET A 51 1.30 12.06 11.10
C MET A 51 1.32 11.36 12.45
N LYS A 52 0.59 11.90 13.44
CA LYS A 52 0.57 11.35 14.81
C LYS A 52 -0.11 9.98 14.92
N SER A 53 -1.02 9.68 14.02
CA SER A 53 -1.78 8.43 13.98
C SER A 53 -1.17 7.33 13.12
N ILE A 54 -0.03 7.60 12.45
CA ILE A 54 0.64 6.65 11.56
C ILE A 54 2.11 6.58 11.95
N MET A 55 2.54 5.39 12.36
CA MET A 55 3.92 5.14 12.75
C MET A 55 4.83 4.85 11.54
N SER A 56 4.27 4.36 10.44
CA SER A 56 5.02 3.97 9.24
C SER A 56 5.59 5.19 8.49
N SER A 57 6.79 5.61 8.89
CA SER A 57 7.57 6.69 8.26
C SER A 57 8.84 6.21 7.56
N SER A 58 9.26 4.97 7.83
CA SER A 58 10.51 4.39 7.32
C SER A 58 10.27 2.93 6.93
N PRO A 59 9.66 2.67 5.75
CA PRO A 59 9.27 1.32 5.35
C PRO A 59 10.44 0.34 5.36
N ALA A 60 11.63 0.72 4.90
CA ALA A 60 12.79 -0.17 4.91
C ALA A 60 13.15 -0.67 6.34
N VAL A 61 13.05 0.19 7.36
CA VAL A 61 13.31 -0.19 8.76
C VAL A 61 12.25 -1.14 9.29
N LEU A 62 10.96 -0.88 8.99
CA LEU A 62 9.86 -1.76 9.38
C LEU A 62 9.98 -3.12 8.71
N ILE A 63 10.27 -3.16 7.41
CA ILE A 63 10.44 -4.40 6.65
C ILE A 63 11.60 -5.22 7.24
N ALA A 64 12.72 -4.60 7.61
CA ALA A 64 13.84 -5.29 8.25
C ALA A 64 13.42 -5.94 9.59
N HIS A 65 12.65 -5.22 10.41
CA HIS A 65 12.18 -5.73 11.70
C HIS A 65 11.18 -6.88 11.53
N ILE A 66 10.20 -6.73 10.65
CA ILE A 66 9.12 -7.68 10.43
C ILE A 66 9.61 -8.91 9.67
N GLY A 67 10.54 -8.72 8.73
CA GLY A 67 11.18 -9.81 7.99
C GLY A 67 11.88 -10.82 8.90
N ALA A 68 12.48 -10.33 10.00
CA ALA A 68 13.08 -11.18 11.02
C ALA A 68 12.07 -11.98 11.89
N LYS A 69 10.77 -11.71 11.75
CA LYS A 69 9.68 -12.32 12.52
C LYS A 69 8.71 -13.14 11.66
N THR A 70 8.94 -13.18 10.35
CA THR A 70 8.16 -13.92 9.35
C THR A 70 9.08 -14.76 8.47
N GLU A 71 8.58 -15.79 7.82
CA GLU A 71 9.40 -16.76 7.08
C GLU A 71 9.16 -16.76 5.57
N ARG A 72 7.90 -16.55 5.13
CA ARG A 72 7.47 -16.80 3.74
C ARG A 72 6.80 -15.63 3.06
N ILE A 73 6.00 -14.86 3.82
CA ILE A 73 5.23 -13.74 3.26
C ILE A 73 6.17 -12.72 2.63
N ARG A 74 5.80 -12.22 1.45
CA ARG A 74 6.55 -11.14 0.82
C ARG A 74 6.31 -9.83 1.58
N LEU A 75 7.34 -9.02 1.67
CA LEU A 75 7.32 -7.76 2.38
C LEU A 75 7.76 -6.64 1.43
N GLY A 76 7.10 -5.50 1.50
CA GLY A 76 7.45 -4.40 0.63
C GLY A 76 7.00 -3.03 1.12
N SER A 77 7.36 -2.02 0.35
CA SER A 77 6.88 -0.66 0.56
C SER A 77 5.63 -0.39 -0.29
N GLY A 78 4.65 0.25 0.31
CA GLY A 78 3.42 0.66 -0.37
C GLY A 78 3.08 2.14 -0.20
N GLY A 79 4.10 3.05 -0.49
CA GLY A 79 5.41 2.90 -1.09
C GLY A 79 6.46 3.80 -0.49
N VAL A 80 7.69 3.66 -0.96
CA VAL A 80 8.70 4.69 -0.76
C VAL A 80 8.32 5.92 -1.57
N MET A 81 8.27 7.08 -0.92
CA MET A 81 8.06 8.36 -1.59
C MET A 81 9.37 8.83 -2.24
N LEU A 82 9.71 8.20 -3.38
CA LEU A 82 11.03 8.26 -4.00
C LEU A 82 11.59 9.70 -4.14
N PRO A 83 10.80 10.73 -4.48
CA PRO A 83 11.33 12.09 -4.53
C PRO A 83 11.83 12.67 -3.18
N ASN A 84 11.57 12.01 -2.04
CA ASN A 84 12.13 12.40 -0.74
C ASN A 84 13.54 11.81 -0.52
N HIS A 85 14.01 10.93 -1.40
CA HIS A 85 15.19 10.10 -1.21
C HIS A 85 16.13 10.16 -2.42
N SER A 86 17.38 9.73 -2.21
CA SER A 86 18.29 9.41 -3.31
C SER A 86 17.97 8.00 -3.83
N PRO A 87 17.79 7.82 -5.17
CA PRO A 87 17.63 6.48 -5.76
C PRO A 87 18.74 5.50 -5.36
N TYR A 88 19.97 5.98 -5.27
CA TYR A 88 21.13 5.21 -4.82
C TYR A 88 20.94 4.63 -3.41
N VAL A 89 20.55 5.46 -2.44
CA VAL A 89 20.34 5.02 -1.05
C VAL A 89 19.17 4.02 -0.95
N ILE A 90 18.10 4.22 -1.72
CA ILE A 90 16.99 3.27 -1.76
C ILE A 90 17.42 1.93 -2.35
N ALA A 91 18.26 1.94 -3.40
CA ALA A 91 18.83 0.71 -3.96
C ALA A 91 19.70 -0.05 -2.93
N GLU A 92 20.52 0.66 -2.14
CA GLU A 92 21.31 0.04 -1.05
C GLU A 92 20.40 -0.55 0.05
N GLN A 93 19.37 0.19 0.48
CA GLN A 93 18.45 -0.26 1.54
C GLN A 93 17.66 -1.51 1.12
N PHE A 94 17.04 -1.48 -0.06
CA PHE A 94 16.22 -2.60 -0.53
C PHE A 94 17.08 -3.78 -1.02
N GLY A 95 18.28 -3.51 -1.53
CA GLY A 95 19.28 -4.54 -1.77
C GLY A 95 19.71 -5.23 -0.48
N THR A 96 19.96 -4.48 0.58
CA THR A 96 20.26 -5.06 1.91
C THR A 96 19.11 -5.94 2.40
N LEU A 97 17.87 -5.49 2.23
CA LEU A 97 16.68 -6.27 2.60
C LEU A 97 16.57 -7.56 1.79
N GLU A 98 16.85 -7.53 0.48
CA GLU A 98 16.84 -8.72 -0.38
C GLU A 98 17.92 -9.73 0.03
N GLU A 99 19.10 -9.27 0.41
CA GLU A 99 20.16 -10.15 0.94
C GLU A 99 19.78 -10.75 2.31
N MET A 100 19.05 -10.00 3.16
CA MET A 100 18.54 -10.51 4.42
C MET A 100 17.39 -11.49 4.24
N TYR A 101 16.50 -11.27 3.26
CA TYR A 101 15.25 -12.00 3.04
C TYR A 101 15.07 -12.34 1.54
N PRO A 102 15.89 -13.24 0.97
CA PRO A 102 15.94 -13.49 -0.46
C PRO A 102 14.58 -13.85 -1.06
N LYS A 103 14.24 -13.24 -2.19
CA LYS A 103 13.00 -13.43 -2.97
C LYS A 103 11.70 -13.03 -2.26
N ARG A 104 11.80 -12.30 -1.15
CA ARG A 104 10.65 -11.85 -0.36
C ARG A 104 10.42 -10.35 -0.42
N ILE A 105 11.30 -9.58 -1.05
CA ILE A 105 11.26 -8.11 -0.99
C ILE A 105 10.60 -7.53 -2.24
N ASP A 106 9.74 -6.54 -2.04
CA ASP A 106 9.10 -5.71 -3.08
C ASP A 106 9.42 -4.24 -2.82
N LEU A 107 9.64 -3.48 -3.89
CA LEU A 107 9.89 -2.04 -3.81
C LEU A 107 8.79 -1.27 -4.54
N GLY A 108 7.75 -0.91 -3.82
CA GLY A 108 6.75 0.03 -4.32
C GLY A 108 7.23 1.46 -4.18
N VAL A 109 7.16 2.25 -5.24
CA VAL A 109 7.60 3.65 -5.27
C VAL A 109 6.49 4.59 -5.70
N GLY A 110 6.36 5.72 -5.00
CA GLY A 110 5.36 6.75 -5.26
C GLY A 110 5.99 8.12 -5.49
N ARG A 111 5.24 8.99 -6.18
CA ARG A 111 5.64 10.38 -6.45
C ARG A 111 5.18 11.36 -5.37
N ALA A 112 4.12 11.03 -4.64
CA ALA A 112 3.55 11.90 -3.62
C ALA A 112 4.54 12.20 -2.50
N PRO A 113 4.40 13.32 -1.76
CA PRO A 113 5.32 13.65 -0.68
C PRO A 113 5.11 12.85 0.61
N GLY A 114 3.94 12.24 0.81
CA GLY A 114 3.57 11.55 2.06
C GLY A 114 3.46 12.48 3.27
N THR A 115 3.37 13.80 3.06
CA THR A 115 3.33 14.79 4.14
C THR A 115 2.82 16.16 3.67
N ASP A 116 2.75 17.13 4.62
CA ASP A 116 2.44 18.53 4.36
C ASP A 116 3.64 19.32 3.77
N MET A 117 3.35 20.49 3.18
CA MET A 117 4.35 21.31 2.48
C MET A 117 5.45 21.88 3.40
N ASN A 118 5.16 22.14 4.68
CA ASN A 118 6.18 22.64 5.62
C ASN A 118 7.18 21.55 5.97
N THR A 119 6.70 20.35 6.26
CA THR A 119 7.54 19.19 6.51
C THR A 119 8.37 18.86 5.27
N LEU A 120 7.77 18.92 4.08
CA LEU A 120 8.42 18.64 2.82
C LEU A 120 9.63 19.54 2.56
N GLY A 121 9.44 20.85 2.60
CA GLY A 121 10.48 21.82 2.20
C GLY A 121 11.62 21.95 3.21
N ARG A 122 11.31 21.92 4.52
CA ARG A 122 12.30 22.24 5.57
C ARG A 122 12.87 21.00 6.25
N ALA A 123 12.03 20.06 6.65
CA ALA A 123 12.49 18.89 7.39
C ALA A 123 13.07 17.83 6.44
N LEU A 124 12.37 17.49 5.37
CA LEU A 124 12.82 16.55 4.36
C LEU A 124 13.77 17.17 3.33
N ARG A 125 13.89 18.51 3.33
CA ARG A 125 14.77 19.27 2.39
C ARG A 125 14.53 18.93 0.93
N ARG A 126 13.27 18.59 0.60
CA ARG A 126 12.89 18.25 -0.76
C ARG A 126 12.84 19.48 -1.63
N ASP A 127 13.53 19.43 -2.75
CA ASP A 127 13.47 20.41 -3.80
C ASP A 127 12.08 20.43 -4.46
N ALA A 128 11.60 21.62 -4.87
CA ALA A 128 10.29 21.80 -5.48
C ALA A 128 10.12 20.98 -6.78
N HIS A 129 11.21 20.72 -7.50
CA HIS A 129 11.23 19.99 -8.76
C HIS A 129 11.47 18.47 -8.60
N SER A 130 11.68 17.97 -7.38
CA SER A 130 11.97 16.54 -7.17
C SER A 130 10.88 15.63 -7.71
N ALA A 131 9.61 16.05 -7.64
CA ALA A 131 8.50 15.26 -8.19
C ALA A 131 8.52 15.16 -9.71
N GLU A 132 9.13 16.10 -10.39
CA GLU A 132 9.26 16.11 -11.85
C GLU A 132 10.33 15.11 -12.33
N ARG A 133 11.35 14.87 -11.51
CA ARG A 133 12.42 13.89 -11.78
C ARG A 133 12.01 12.44 -11.51
N PHE A 134 10.84 12.20 -10.95
CA PHE A 134 10.39 10.85 -10.57
C PHE A 134 10.57 9.78 -11.67
N PRO A 135 10.26 10.05 -12.97
CA PRO A 135 10.49 9.06 -14.03
C PRO A 135 11.96 8.68 -14.21
N GLU A 136 12.84 9.67 -14.11
CA GLU A 136 14.30 9.49 -14.20
C GLU A 136 14.85 8.78 -12.98
N ASP A 137 14.39 9.17 -11.79
CA ASP A 137 14.76 8.55 -10.51
C ASP A 137 14.37 7.07 -10.48
N VAL A 138 13.21 6.70 -11.04
CA VAL A 138 12.78 5.28 -11.15
C VAL A 138 13.72 4.49 -12.07
N LYS A 139 14.12 5.07 -13.20
CA LYS A 139 15.06 4.42 -14.13
C LYS A 139 16.44 4.24 -13.48
N GLU A 140 16.92 5.28 -12.79
CA GLU A 140 18.18 5.25 -12.08
C GLU A 140 18.16 4.18 -10.98
N LEU A 141 17.11 4.15 -10.16
CA LEU A 141 16.89 3.12 -9.13
C LEU A 141 16.92 1.70 -9.73
N ASN A 142 16.19 1.49 -10.82
CA ASN A 142 16.16 0.19 -11.50
C ASN A 142 17.55 -0.20 -12.01
N SER A 143 18.30 0.76 -12.59
CA SER A 143 19.64 0.50 -13.10
C SER A 143 20.62 0.09 -11.98
N TYR A 144 20.54 0.70 -10.80
CA TYR A 144 21.35 0.28 -9.65
C TYR A 144 21.02 -1.16 -9.22
N LEU A 145 19.74 -1.53 -9.15
CA LEU A 145 19.31 -2.88 -8.77
C LEU A 145 19.68 -3.94 -9.82
N GLU A 146 19.78 -3.54 -11.07
CA GLU A 146 20.28 -4.40 -12.19
C GLU A 146 21.81 -4.47 -12.26
N GLY A 147 22.54 -3.73 -11.43
CA GLY A 147 24.00 -3.63 -11.50
C GLY A 147 24.51 -2.81 -12.69
N LYS A 148 23.65 -1.99 -13.30
CA LYS A 148 23.92 -1.14 -14.51
C LYS A 148 23.93 0.34 -14.12
N SER A 149 24.89 0.79 -13.29
CA SER A 149 24.95 2.21 -12.88
C SER A 149 25.23 3.15 -14.06
N TYR A 150 24.51 4.28 -14.09
CA TYR A 150 24.79 5.37 -15.06
C TYR A 150 26.02 6.21 -14.67
N ILE A 151 26.52 6.06 -13.44
CA ILE A 151 27.67 6.81 -12.94
C ILE A 151 28.89 5.89 -12.92
N PRO A 152 29.94 6.16 -13.73
CA PRO A 152 31.13 5.33 -13.78
C PRO A 152 31.79 5.17 -12.39
N GLY A 153 32.09 3.94 -12.03
CA GLY A 153 32.74 3.61 -10.76
C GLY A 153 31.84 3.67 -9.51
N VAL A 154 30.54 3.93 -9.68
CA VAL A 154 29.54 3.90 -8.60
C VAL A 154 28.68 2.64 -8.72
N SER A 155 28.57 1.87 -7.65
CA SER A 155 27.72 0.69 -7.57
C SER A 155 26.94 0.71 -6.25
N ALA A 156 25.65 0.46 -6.28
CA ALA A 156 24.80 0.38 -5.09
C ALA A 156 24.99 -1.00 -4.42
N VAL A 157 26.00 -1.12 -3.55
CA VAL A 157 26.28 -2.37 -2.82
C VAL A 157 25.50 -2.36 -1.49
N PRO A 158 24.77 -3.45 -1.16
CA PRO A 158 24.66 -4.76 -1.85
C PRO A 158 23.58 -4.85 -2.92
N GLY A 159 22.88 -3.75 -3.25
CA GLY A 159 21.71 -3.74 -4.16
C GLY A 159 21.99 -4.17 -5.61
N ALA A 160 23.22 -4.01 -6.10
CA ALA A 160 23.59 -4.35 -7.46
C ALA A 160 23.37 -5.85 -7.76
N ASN A 161 22.64 -6.15 -8.85
CA ASN A 161 22.24 -7.49 -9.29
C ASN A 161 21.23 -8.22 -8.40
N THR A 162 20.67 -7.59 -7.39
CA THR A 162 19.59 -8.18 -6.57
C THR A 162 18.29 -8.29 -7.34
N ASN A 163 18.08 -7.38 -8.31
CA ASN A 163 16.88 -7.36 -9.11
C ASN A 163 15.57 -7.28 -8.28
N VAL A 164 15.57 -6.57 -7.15
CA VAL A 164 14.34 -6.32 -6.39
C VAL A 164 13.25 -5.76 -7.31
N PRO A 165 12.05 -6.36 -7.35
CA PRO A 165 10.98 -5.90 -8.24
C PRO A 165 10.45 -4.53 -7.82
N ILE A 166 10.39 -3.61 -8.78
CA ILE A 166 9.84 -2.27 -8.59
C ILE A 166 8.39 -2.25 -9.03
N TYR A 167 7.52 -1.63 -8.23
CA TYR A 167 6.11 -1.37 -8.51
C TYR A 167 5.87 0.14 -8.54
N ILE A 168 5.20 0.65 -9.57
CA ILE A 168 4.82 2.07 -9.62
C ILE A 168 3.50 2.26 -8.90
N LEU A 169 3.50 3.07 -7.84
CA LEU A 169 2.30 3.43 -7.10
C LEU A 169 1.74 4.76 -7.60
N GLY A 170 0.43 4.82 -7.73
CA GLY A 170 -0.24 6.05 -8.13
C GLY A 170 -1.75 5.98 -7.96
N SER A 171 -2.40 7.12 -8.18
CA SER A 171 -3.86 7.27 -8.19
C SER A 171 -4.32 8.11 -9.39
N SER A 172 -3.53 8.13 -10.47
CA SER A 172 -3.79 8.98 -11.63
C SER A 172 -3.24 8.36 -12.91
N MET A 173 -3.62 8.92 -14.06
CA MET A 173 -3.13 8.53 -15.37
C MET A 173 -1.61 8.64 -15.52
N PHE A 174 -0.97 9.54 -14.76
CA PHE A 174 0.50 9.69 -14.80
C PHE A 174 1.22 8.41 -14.37
N GLY A 175 0.82 7.82 -13.24
CA GLY A 175 1.42 6.56 -12.75
C GLY A 175 1.18 5.40 -13.72
N ALA A 176 -0.04 5.29 -14.27
CA ALA A 176 -0.40 4.29 -15.28
C ALA A 176 0.47 4.40 -16.54
N SER A 177 0.63 5.62 -17.07
CA SER A 177 1.44 5.88 -18.25
C SER A 177 2.93 5.57 -18.02
N LEU A 178 3.46 5.97 -16.86
CA LEU A 178 4.85 5.69 -16.49
C LEU A 178 5.11 4.19 -16.36
N ALA A 179 4.26 3.49 -15.61
CA ALA A 179 4.37 2.04 -15.42
C ALA A 179 4.30 1.28 -16.73
N ALA A 180 3.34 1.62 -17.60
CA ALA A 180 3.18 1.02 -18.93
C ALA A 180 4.42 1.21 -19.80
N LYS A 181 4.95 2.44 -19.85
CA LYS A 181 6.14 2.80 -20.65
C LYS A 181 7.42 2.11 -20.16
N LEU A 182 7.55 1.90 -18.84
CA LEU A 182 8.73 1.25 -18.25
C LEU A 182 8.59 -0.27 -18.17
N GLY A 183 7.43 -0.84 -18.54
CA GLY A 183 7.18 -2.28 -18.41
C GLY A 183 7.23 -2.76 -16.96
N LEU A 184 6.73 -1.96 -16.02
CA LEU A 184 6.71 -2.26 -14.59
C LEU A 184 5.28 -2.51 -14.09
N PRO A 185 5.08 -3.33 -13.04
CA PRO A 185 3.79 -3.49 -12.39
C PRO A 185 3.23 -2.16 -11.86
N TYR A 186 1.91 -2.02 -11.90
CA TYR A 186 1.19 -0.82 -11.48
C TYR A 186 0.29 -1.10 -10.28
N ALA A 187 0.41 -0.30 -9.22
CA ALA A 187 -0.44 -0.35 -8.05
C ALA A 187 -1.27 0.93 -7.94
N PHE A 188 -2.60 0.81 -8.07
CA PHE A 188 -3.53 1.93 -7.99
C PHE A 188 -4.10 2.06 -6.57
N ALA A 189 -3.95 3.23 -5.97
CA ALA A 189 -4.36 3.51 -4.58
C ALA A 189 -5.87 3.84 -4.47
N SER A 190 -6.76 2.98 -5.00
CA SER A 190 -8.20 3.22 -5.04
C SER A 190 -8.89 3.19 -3.68
N HIS A 191 -8.27 2.59 -2.67
CA HIS A 191 -8.73 2.63 -1.28
C HIS A 191 -8.71 4.04 -0.67
N PHE A 192 -8.04 4.98 -1.32
CA PHE A 192 -7.85 6.36 -0.87
C PHE A 192 -8.26 7.38 -1.94
N ALA A 193 -7.96 7.13 -3.21
CA ALA A 193 -8.27 8.01 -4.34
C ALA A 193 -8.98 7.21 -5.44
N PRO A 194 -10.29 7.00 -5.31
CA PRO A 194 -11.06 6.10 -6.19
C PRO A 194 -11.25 6.62 -7.61
N GLN A 195 -11.03 7.92 -7.84
CA GLN A 195 -11.25 8.56 -9.13
C GLN A 195 -10.30 7.97 -10.18
N HIS A 196 -10.82 7.75 -11.38
CA HIS A 196 -10.06 7.26 -12.54
C HIS A 196 -9.50 5.83 -12.45
N LEU A 197 -9.90 5.00 -11.47
CA LEU A 197 -9.40 3.63 -11.33
C LEU A 197 -9.50 2.86 -12.65
N GLU A 198 -10.72 2.69 -13.17
CA GLU A 198 -10.98 1.92 -14.39
C GLU A 198 -10.23 2.48 -15.61
N GLN A 199 -10.23 3.81 -15.75
CA GLN A 199 -9.54 4.47 -16.86
C GLN A 199 -8.02 4.22 -16.79
N ALA A 200 -7.42 4.35 -15.61
CA ALA A 200 -5.99 4.20 -15.41
C ALA A 200 -5.53 2.75 -15.61
N THR A 201 -6.25 1.78 -15.05
CA THR A 201 -5.91 0.36 -15.17
C THR A 201 -6.12 -0.16 -16.59
N SER A 202 -7.18 0.27 -17.28
CA SER A 202 -7.41 -0.03 -18.69
C SER A 202 -6.29 0.53 -19.57
N TYR A 203 -5.97 1.82 -19.41
CA TYR A 203 -4.89 2.47 -20.14
C TYR A 203 -3.55 1.77 -19.92
N TYR A 204 -3.22 1.45 -18.65
CA TYR A 204 -2.00 0.73 -18.32
C TYR A 204 -1.89 -0.60 -19.07
N ARG A 205 -2.96 -1.42 -19.07
CA ARG A 205 -2.98 -2.72 -19.75
C ARG A 205 -2.84 -2.59 -21.27
N GLU A 206 -3.54 -1.61 -21.86
CA GLU A 206 -3.52 -1.37 -23.30
C GLU A 206 -2.18 -0.83 -23.81
N GLN A 207 -1.50 -0.03 -23.01
CA GLN A 207 -0.25 0.64 -23.39
C GLN A 207 1.01 -0.02 -22.82
N PHE A 208 0.87 -1.16 -22.13
CA PHE A 208 1.99 -1.84 -21.50
C PHE A 208 3.03 -2.28 -22.52
N GLN A 209 4.27 -1.90 -22.27
CA GLN A 209 5.44 -2.30 -23.05
C GLN A 209 6.19 -3.38 -22.27
N PRO A 210 6.29 -4.62 -22.78
CA PRO A 210 7.04 -5.67 -22.10
C PRO A 210 8.48 -5.27 -21.82
N SER A 211 8.99 -5.63 -20.64
CA SER A 211 10.39 -5.45 -20.25
C SER A 211 11.10 -6.81 -20.14
N GLU A 212 12.41 -6.80 -19.89
CA GLU A 212 13.16 -8.05 -19.64
C GLU A 212 12.62 -8.83 -18.43
N ARG A 213 11.99 -8.13 -17.48
CA ARG A 213 11.52 -8.70 -16.21
C ARG A 213 10.03 -9.02 -16.18
N PHE A 214 9.23 -8.29 -16.94
CA PHE A 214 7.77 -8.42 -16.95
C PHE A 214 7.27 -8.53 -18.37
N SER A 215 6.82 -9.72 -18.75
CA SER A 215 6.30 -10.01 -20.09
C SER A 215 4.86 -9.56 -20.28
N LYS A 216 4.11 -9.35 -19.18
CA LYS A 216 2.69 -9.01 -19.16
C LYS A 216 2.41 -7.89 -18.15
N PRO A 217 1.35 -7.09 -18.38
CA PRO A 217 0.92 -6.11 -17.40
C PRO A 217 0.41 -6.78 -16.11
N TYR A 218 0.73 -6.19 -14.96
CA TYR A 218 0.27 -6.65 -13.66
C TYR A 218 -0.31 -5.46 -12.86
N VAL A 219 -1.59 -5.57 -12.50
CA VAL A 219 -2.32 -4.51 -11.79
C VAL A 219 -2.61 -4.94 -10.37
N ILE A 220 -2.21 -4.12 -9.41
CA ILE A 220 -2.64 -4.18 -8.02
C ILE A 220 -3.66 -3.07 -7.79
N ALA A 221 -4.84 -3.38 -7.24
CA ALA A 221 -5.85 -2.37 -6.90
C ALA A 221 -6.09 -2.33 -5.38
N GLY A 222 -6.02 -1.12 -4.81
CA GLY A 222 -6.28 -0.89 -3.40
C GLY A 222 -7.77 -0.92 -3.08
N VAL A 223 -8.19 -1.61 -2.01
CA VAL A 223 -9.59 -1.67 -1.56
C VAL A 223 -9.67 -1.69 -0.05
N ASN A 224 -10.66 -0.99 0.53
CA ASN A 224 -10.93 -1.07 1.97
C ASN A 224 -11.81 -2.28 2.28
N VAL A 225 -11.58 -2.90 3.43
CA VAL A 225 -12.37 -4.04 3.89
C VAL A 225 -12.76 -3.87 5.35
N THR A 226 -14.05 -4.07 5.64
CA THR A 226 -14.61 -4.15 6.98
C THR A 226 -15.50 -5.38 7.06
N ALA A 227 -14.94 -6.50 7.54
CA ALA A 227 -15.66 -7.76 7.70
C ALA A 227 -15.96 -8.02 9.19
N ALA A 228 -17.18 -8.53 9.47
CA ALA A 228 -17.61 -8.96 10.80
C ALA A 228 -18.45 -10.25 10.72
N ASP A 229 -18.85 -10.80 11.87
CA ASP A 229 -19.64 -12.04 11.90
C ASP A 229 -21.06 -11.83 11.33
N THR A 230 -21.58 -10.61 11.42
CA THR A 230 -22.90 -10.23 10.87
C THR A 230 -22.78 -8.95 10.04
N THR A 231 -23.70 -8.80 9.08
CA THR A 231 -23.81 -7.59 8.25
C THR A 231 -24.02 -6.34 9.11
N GLN A 232 -24.82 -6.45 10.18
CA GLN A 232 -25.06 -5.35 11.11
C GLN A 232 -23.79 -4.90 11.82
N GLU A 233 -23.03 -5.83 12.40
CA GLU A 233 -21.76 -5.52 13.08
C GLU A 233 -20.74 -4.88 12.11
N ALA A 234 -20.67 -5.39 10.90
CA ALA A 234 -19.80 -4.82 9.87
C ALA A 234 -20.20 -3.37 9.51
N GLN A 235 -21.50 -3.11 9.41
CA GLN A 235 -22.04 -1.78 9.11
C GLN A 235 -21.74 -0.80 10.26
N GLU A 236 -21.98 -1.21 11.52
CA GLU A 236 -21.69 -0.41 12.70
C GLU A 236 -20.19 -0.09 12.81
N GLU A 237 -19.31 -1.07 12.50
CA GLU A 237 -17.87 -0.83 12.48
C GLU A 237 -17.47 0.12 11.35
N TYR A 238 -18.05 -0.02 10.17
CA TYR A 238 -17.79 0.87 9.05
C TYR A 238 -18.23 2.32 9.35
N GLU A 239 -19.33 2.52 10.05
CA GLU A 239 -19.76 3.84 10.51
C GLU A 239 -18.74 4.48 11.47
N ARG A 240 -18.17 3.69 12.40
CA ARG A 240 -17.06 4.15 13.26
C ARG A 240 -15.83 4.51 12.44
N VAL A 241 -15.48 3.72 11.42
CA VAL A 241 -14.37 4.02 10.50
C VAL A 241 -14.61 5.33 9.76
N CYS A 242 -15.82 5.56 9.23
CA CYS A 242 -16.21 6.80 8.57
C CYS A 242 -16.10 8.01 9.50
N PHE A 243 -16.61 7.88 10.72
CA PHE A 243 -16.53 8.90 11.75
C PHE A 243 -15.06 9.28 12.07
N ASN A 244 -14.22 8.28 12.32
CA ASN A 244 -12.81 8.48 12.62
C ASN A 244 -12.04 9.09 11.43
N ARG A 245 -12.39 8.71 10.20
CA ARG A 245 -11.83 9.28 8.98
C ARG A 245 -12.13 10.77 8.87
N VAL A 246 -13.38 11.17 9.08
CA VAL A 246 -13.78 12.58 9.06
C VAL A 246 -13.11 13.34 10.20
N LYS A 247 -13.09 12.79 11.41
CA LYS A 247 -12.41 13.39 12.58
C LYS A 247 -10.94 13.70 12.29
N ALA A 248 -10.22 12.74 11.70
CA ALA A 248 -8.80 12.87 11.38
C ALA A 248 -8.54 13.92 10.27
N PHE A 249 -9.28 13.85 9.16
CA PHE A 249 -9.03 14.70 7.99
C PHE A 249 -9.54 16.13 8.17
N ALA A 250 -10.72 16.30 8.76
CA ALA A 250 -11.28 17.64 9.01
C ALA A 250 -10.59 18.34 10.17
N GLY A 251 -10.15 17.61 11.19
CA GLY A 251 -9.47 18.16 12.36
C GLY A 251 -8.09 18.77 12.04
N ARG A 252 -7.39 18.26 11.04
CA ARG A 252 -6.03 18.74 10.67
C ARG A 252 -5.11 18.90 11.89
N GLY A 253 -5.17 17.95 12.82
CA GLY A 253 -4.42 17.99 14.08
C GLY A 253 -5.07 18.79 15.21
N LYS A 254 -6.26 19.39 15.01
CA LYS A 254 -7.08 19.99 16.07
C LYS A 254 -8.03 18.97 16.65
N HIS A 255 -8.36 19.10 17.91
CA HIS A 255 -9.39 18.29 18.55
C HIS A 255 -10.78 18.78 18.10
N LEU A 256 -11.58 17.87 17.54
CA LEU A 256 -13.00 18.09 17.24
C LEU A 256 -13.84 17.33 18.26
N THR A 257 -14.95 17.93 18.73
CA THR A 257 -15.97 17.18 19.49
C THR A 257 -16.74 16.25 18.57
N ASP A 258 -17.40 15.23 19.13
CA ASP A 258 -18.14 14.27 18.34
C ASP A 258 -19.32 14.94 17.61
N GLU A 259 -19.99 15.91 18.23
CA GLU A 259 -21.06 16.71 17.58
C GLU A 259 -20.53 17.53 16.38
N GLN A 260 -19.29 18.04 16.48
CA GLN A 260 -18.66 18.75 15.35
C GLN A 260 -18.35 17.78 14.21
N VAL A 261 -17.91 16.56 14.52
CA VAL A 261 -17.64 15.54 13.52
C VAL A 261 -18.93 15.13 12.81
N GLU A 262 -20.03 14.90 13.53
CA GLU A 262 -21.35 14.56 12.97
C GLU A 262 -21.86 15.69 12.04
N GLN A 263 -21.72 16.95 12.46
CA GLN A 263 -22.08 18.10 11.60
C GLN A 263 -21.24 18.14 10.31
N ILE A 264 -19.94 17.83 10.40
CA ILE A 264 -19.06 17.79 9.24
C ILE A 264 -19.45 16.61 8.31
N ILE A 265 -19.79 15.43 8.84
CA ILE A 265 -20.25 14.28 8.06
C ILE A 265 -21.45 14.67 7.18
N GLY A 266 -22.40 15.44 7.73
CA GLY A 266 -23.57 15.98 7.00
C GLY A 266 -23.25 17.09 5.99
N SER A 267 -22.02 17.60 5.95
CA SER A 267 -21.61 18.71 5.07
C SER A 267 -21.00 18.22 3.75
N TYR A 268 -20.88 19.13 2.77
CA TYR A 268 -20.16 18.84 1.51
C TYR A 268 -18.70 18.41 1.74
N GLN A 269 -18.01 19.04 2.71
CA GLN A 269 -16.64 18.67 3.06
C GLN A 269 -16.56 17.23 3.61
N GLY A 270 -17.51 16.84 4.47
CA GLY A 270 -17.56 15.48 5.01
C GLY A 270 -17.82 14.46 3.91
N GLN A 271 -18.74 14.75 3.00
CA GLN A 271 -19.02 13.87 1.86
C GLN A 271 -17.77 13.68 0.97
N GLN A 272 -17.00 14.74 0.71
CA GLN A 272 -15.74 14.63 -0.04
C GLN A 272 -14.72 13.73 0.66
N ILE A 273 -14.66 13.75 2.02
CA ILE A 273 -13.79 12.85 2.79
C ILE A 273 -14.30 11.41 2.69
N LEU A 274 -15.60 11.20 2.77
CA LEU A 274 -16.21 9.87 2.68
C LEU A 274 -16.13 9.29 1.26
N ASP A 275 -16.14 10.11 0.22
CA ASP A 275 -15.92 9.68 -1.17
C ASP A 275 -14.56 8.99 -1.37
N MET A 276 -13.57 9.26 -0.50
CA MET A 276 -12.30 8.51 -0.49
C MET A 276 -12.49 7.04 -0.15
N LEU A 277 -13.57 6.68 0.57
CA LEU A 277 -13.92 5.31 0.98
C LEU A 277 -14.86 4.63 -0.02
N LYS A 278 -15.06 5.17 -1.22
CA LYS A 278 -15.98 4.63 -2.24
C LYS A 278 -15.80 3.13 -2.49
N TYR A 279 -14.57 2.66 -2.54
CA TYR A 279 -14.27 1.24 -2.72
C TYR A 279 -13.99 0.60 -1.36
N SER A 280 -15.09 0.23 -0.68
CA SER A 280 -15.09 -0.46 0.60
C SER A 280 -16.01 -1.67 0.54
N ALA A 281 -15.46 -2.84 0.80
CA ALA A 281 -16.20 -4.07 1.01
C ALA A 281 -16.61 -4.13 2.50
N VAL A 282 -17.93 -4.16 2.77
CA VAL A 282 -18.48 -4.15 4.12
C VAL A 282 -19.50 -5.28 4.25
N GLY A 283 -19.39 -6.14 5.26
CA GLY A 283 -20.33 -7.23 5.49
C GLY A 283 -19.71 -8.46 6.13
N THR A 284 -20.40 -9.59 6.00
CA THR A 284 -19.90 -10.91 6.36
C THR A 284 -18.79 -11.38 5.42
N ALA A 285 -18.12 -12.47 5.76
CA ALA A 285 -17.09 -13.08 4.90
C ALA A 285 -17.56 -13.29 3.45
N ASP A 286 -18.79 -13.81 3.27
CA ASP A 286 -19.34 -14.09 1.94
C ASP A 286 -19.74 -12.80 1.18
N GLU A 287 -20.31 -11.81 1.88
CA GLU A 287 -20.67 -10.52 1.28
C GLU A 287 -19.41 -9.75 0.83
N VAL A 288 -18.37 -9.73 1.66
CA VAL A 288 -17.08 -9.13 1.31
C VAL A 288 -16.45 -9.84 0.11
N ALA A 289 -16.45 -11.17 0.09
CA ALA A 289 -15.92 -11.93 -1.04
C ALA A 289 -16.68 -11.63 -2.35
N ALA A 290 -18.01 -11.57 -2.31
CA ALA A 290 -18.84 -11.22 -3.47
C ALA A 290 -18.58 -9.80 -3.99
N TYR A 291 -18.38 -8.83 -3.07
CA TYR A 291 -17.98 -7.47 -3.45
C TYR A 291 -16.62 -7.45 -4.13
N LEU A 292 -15.63 -8.16 -3.56
CA LEU A 292 -14.27 -8.20 -4.09
C LEU A 292 -14.17 -8.92 -5.44
N ASP A 293 -14.99 -9.97 -5.69
CA ASP A 293 -15.10 -10.61 -7.02
C ASP A 293 -15.55 -9.56 -8.08
N THR A 294 -16.53 -8.73 -7.76
CA THR A 294 -17.01 -7.65 -8.66
C THR A 294 -15.97 -6.53 -8.80
N PHE A 295 -15.32 -6.16 -7.68
CA PHE A 295 -14.30 -5.11 -7.68
C PHE A 295 -13.05 -5.51 -8.48
N GLN A 296 -12.61 -6.76 -8.37
CA GLN A 296 -11.51 -7.30 -9.16
C GLN A 296 -11.74 -7.14 -10.67
N GLU A 297 -12.95 -7.47 -11.14
CA GLU A 297 -13.33 -7.33 -12.55
C GLU A 297 -13.37 -5.85 -12.97
N HIS A 298 -13.99 -4.98 -12.16
CA HIS A 298 -14.05 -3.54 -12.41
C HIS A 298 -12.67 -2.89 -12.48
N ALA A 299 -11.77 -3.24 -11.56
CA ALA A 299 -10.41 -2.74 -11.52
C ALA A 299 -9.48 -3.42 -12.54
N LYS A 300 -9.91 -4.51 -13.17
CA LYS A 300 -9.07 -5.37 -14.00
C LYS A 300 -7.78 -5.78 -13.26
N ALA A 301 -7.93 -6.14 -11.98
CA ALA A 301 -6.81 -6.38 -11.08
C ALA A 301 -6.36 -7.84 -11.10
N ASP A 302 -5.04 -8.05 -11.06
CA ASP A 302 -4.41 -9.35 -10.85
C ASP A 302 -4.22 -9.63 -9.34
N GLU A 303 -4.20 -8.55 -8.57
CA GLU A 303 -4.03 -8.58 -7.11
C GLU A 303 -4.83 -7.47 -6.43
N LEU A 304 -5.42 -7.75 -5.28
CA LEU A 304 -6.10 -6.79 -4.44
C LEU A 304 -5.25 -6.49 -3.20
N MET A 305 -4.86 -5.23 -3.05
CA MET A 305 -4.17 -4.72 -1.87
C MET A 305 -5.20 -4.20 -0.87
N VAL A 306 -5.49 -5.01 0.16
CA VAL A 306 -6.53 -4.67 1.12
C VAL A 306 -6.02 -3.78 2.24
N SER A 307 -6.77 -2.72 2.53
CA SER A 307 -6.62 -1.90 3.71
C SER A 307 -7.70 -2.34 4.70
N LEU A 308 -7.31 -3.11 5.71
CA LEU A 308 -8.22 -3.63 6.72
C LEU A 308 -8.64 -2.49 7.67
N GLN A 309 -9.94 -2.18 7.66
CA GLN A 309 -10.50 -1.07 8.42
C GLN A 309 -11.17 -1.60 9.69
N SER A 310 -10.72 -1.12 10.83
CA SER A 310 -11.37 -1.33 12.13
C SER A 310 -10.91 -0.27 13.14
N SER A 311 -11.72 -0.06 14.16
CA SER A 311 -11.44 0.84 15.29
C SER A 311 -10.52 0.22 16.34
N SER A 312 -10.22 -1.09 16.25
CA SER A 312 -9.36 -1.83 17.18
C SER A 312 -8.46 -2.83 16.48
N HIS A 313 -7.39 -3.25 17.14
CA HIS A 313 -6.50 -4.29 16.62
C HIS A 313 -7.17 -5.66 16.52
N GLU A 314 -7.92 -6.04 17.54
CA GLU A 314 -8.67 -7.29 17.52
C GLU A 314 -9.65 -7.33 16.36
N GLY A 315 -10.30 -6.20 16.07
CA GLY A 315 -11.18 -6.04 14.92
C GLY A 315 -10.42 -6.15 13.58
N VAL A 316 -9.19 -5.64 13.48
CA VAL A 316 -8.34 -5.82 12.27
C VAL A 316 -7.97 -7.30 12.08
N ILE A 317 -7.56 -8.01 13.13
CA ILE A 317 -7.25 -9.45 13.06
C ILE A 317 -8.48 -10.26 12.67
N LYS A 318 -9.64 -9.98 13.28
CA LYS A 318 -10.91 -10.65 12.96
C LYS A 318 -11.32 -10.41 11.51
N ASN A 319 -11.25 -9.15 11.05
CA ASN A 319 -11.51 -8.75 9.67
C ASN A 319 -10.61 -9.54 8.70
N MET A 320 -9.30 -9.63 8.99
CA MET A 320 -8.34 -10.40 8.19
C MET A 320 -8.71 -11.89 8.11
N GLN A 321 -9.11 -12.50 9.22
CA GLN A 321 -9.49 -13.92 9.28
C GLN A 321 -10.77 -14.20 8.48
N LEU A 322 -11.80 -13.36 8.64
CA LEU A 322 -13.05 -13.48 7.90
C LEU A 322 -12.85 -13.28 6.40
N LEU A 323 -12.02 -12.30 6.01
CA LEU A 323 -11.67 -12.10 4.61
C LEU A 323 -10.94 -13.31 4.03
N ALA A 324 -9.95 -13.87 4.73
CA ALA A 324 -9.23 -15.07 4.30
C ALA A 324 -10.18 -16.27 4.12
N GLN A 325 -11.13 -16.44 5.03
CA GLN A 325 -12.15 -17.47 4.95
C GLN A 325 -13.06 -17.29 3.72
N GLY A 326 -13.65 -16.10 3.53
CA GLY A 326 -14.56 -15.83 2.41
C GLY A 326 -13.86 -15.88 1.06
N TRP A 327 -12.59 -15.43 0.98
CA TRP A 327 -11.79 -15.53 -0.23
C TRP A 327 -11.21 -16.92 -0.47
N GLN A 328 -11.27 -17.82 0.53
CA GLN A 328 -10.73 -19.17 0.49
C GLN A 328 -9.21 -19.18 0.23
N LEU A 329 -8.47 -18.38 0.99
CA LEU A 329 -7.02 -18.34 0.89
C LEU A 329 -6.41 -19.70 1.24
N ASP A 330 -5.39 -20.08 0.47
CA ASP A 330 -4.63 -21.31 0.72
C ASP A 330 -3.28 -20.93 1.38
N PRO A 331 -3.05 -21.30 2.64
CA PRO A 331 -1.77 -21.05 3.32
C PRO A 331 -0.54 -21.68 2.66
N ALA A 332 -0.73 -22.68 1.82
CA ALA A 332 0.35 -23.31 1.07
C ALA A 332 0.71 -22.54 -0.21
N ARG A 333 -0.16 -21.61 -0.66
CA ARG A 333 0.05 -20.81 -1.87
C ARG A 333 0.92 -19.61 -1.55
N VAL A 334 2.22 -19.69 -1.77
CA VAL A 334 3.14 -18.55 -1.70
C VAL A 334 3.06 -17.80 -3.04
N ALA A 335 2.74 -16.51 -2.98
CA ALA A 335 2.75 -15.69 -4.19
C ALA A 335 4.19 -15.50 -4.69
N GLY A 336 4.41 -15.77 -5.95
CA GLY A 336 5.63 -15.41 -6.66
C GLY A 336 5.69 -13.92 -6.99
N THR A 337 6.85 -13.48 -7.46
CA THR A 337 6.94 -12.19 -8.18
C THR A 337 6.15 -12.34 -9.49
N PRO A 338 5.38 -11.32 -9.94
CA PRO A 338 4.79 -11.30 -11.28
C PRO A 338 5.89 -11.55 -12.33
N SER A 339 5.62 -12.36 -13.33
CA SER A 339 6.56 -12.71 -14.41
C SER A 339 6.14 -12.15 -15.75
#